data_e70ba79f23a2e69399767851b3fcf91b
#
_entry.id   e70ba79f23a2e69399767851b3fcf91b
#
_cell.length_a   1.000
_cell.length_b   1.000
_cell.length_c   1.000
_cell.angle_alpha   90.00
_cell.angle_beta   90.00
_cell.angle_gamma   90.00
#
_symmetry.space_group_name_H-M   'P 1'
#
loop_
_entity.id
_entity.type
_entity.pdbx_description
1 polymer ?
#
loop_
_entity_poly.entity_id
_entity_poly.type
_entity_poly.pdbx_seq_one_letter_code
_entity_poly.pdbx_strand_id
1 'polypeptide(L)'
;MKIRPVILCGGAGTRLWPNLKNTQAKQFIDFGGWTLLQKAFERINNNSYDFPIISTNLKYLKDVKKTLKKSKIKKYKIILEPAKKNTAPAILVSALIKEIPSDQPIMFFTSDHLIENPSILTRSLKTNVKNLSDENIFIFGIKPTRPSNEYGYLKTKSINRLNKVTKFIEKPTEQKAKKIIKSGGYWNSGMFYLKKSSIINNFKKYQPSIYKACLKSLEKSKVRNNTYFLNKKFFDKCKEISFDYAILEKSKNINAIKLSIQWSDLGNWFEISKIYKKNKNKYFKKKNVFHRPW
;
A
#
# COMPACT_ATOMS: atom_id res chain seq x y z
N MET A 1 -1.00 20.57 -8.37
CA MET A 1 0.04 19.51 -8.53
C MET A 1 -0.64 18.15 -8.55
N LYS A 2 -0.22 17.23 -9.44
CA LYS A 2 -0.74 15.84 -9.47
C LYS A 2 -0.08 15.00 -8.39
N ILE A 3 -0.84 14.04 -7.84
CA ILE A 3 -0.37 13.09 -6.84
C ILE A 3 0.36 11.95 -7.54
N ARG A 4 1.55 11.58 -7.08
CA ARG A 4 2.30 10.42 -7.57
C ARG A 4 1.79 9.15 -6.88
N PRO A 5 1.09 8.24 -7.59
CA PRO A 5 0.70 6.97 -6.99
C PRO A 5 1.87 5.98 -7.04
N VAL A 6 2.14 5.35 -5.92
CA VAL A 6 3.05 4.21 -5.81
C VAL A 6 2.25 3.00 -5.36
N ILE A 7 2.32 1.90 -6.12
CA ILE A 7 1.65 0.66 -5.79
C ILE A 7 2.66 -0.36 -5.30
N LEU A 8 2.54 -0.74 -4.03
CA LEU A 8 3.38 -1.75 -3.39
C LEU A 8 2.83 -3.15 -3.74
N CYS A 9 3.55 -3.86 -4.61
CA CYS A 9 3.11 -5.12 -5.22
C CYS A 9 4.11 -6.26 -4.98
N GLY A 10 4.65 -6.36 -3.74
CA GLY A 10 5.66 -7.37 -3.36
C GLY A 10 5.13 -8.52 -2.50
N GLY A 11 3.93 -8.39 -1.93
CA GLY A 11 3.33 -9.37 -1.02
C GLY A 11 2.95 -10.68 -1.70
N ALA A 12 3.18 -11.81 -1.02
CA ALA A 12 2.82 -13.14 -1.53
C ALA A 12 1.40 -13.58 -1.14
N GLY A 13 0.79 -12.94 -0.14
CA GLY A 13 -0.56 -13.31 0.34
C GLY A 13 -0.63 -14.69 1.00
N THR A 14 0.45 -15.11 1.70
CA THR A 14 0.62 -16.45 2.28
C THR A 14 -0.46 -16.84 3.29
N ARG A 15 -1.15 -15.90 3.89
CA ARG A 15 -2.29 -16.16 4.80
C ARG A 15 -3.47 -16.90 4.13
N LEU A 16 -3.54 -16.86 2.81
CA LEU A 16 -4.57 -17.54 2.02
C LEU A 16 -4.15 -18.94 1.53
N TRP A 17 -2.92 -19.37 1.84
CA TRP A 17 -2.45 -20.72 1.56
C TRP A 17 -3.00 -21.71 2.62
N PRO A 18 -3.15 -23.01 2.29
CA PRO A 18 -2.79 -23.70 1.05
C PRO A 18 -3.85 -23.64 -0.06
N ASN A 19 -5.03 -23.08 0.18
CA ASN A 19 -6.15 -23.08 -0.78
C ASN A 19 -5.92 -22.25 -2.05
N LEU A 20 -4.84 -21.43 -2.07
CA LEU A 20 -4.30 -20.88 -3.31
C LEU A 20 -3.16 -21.79 -3.79
N LYS A 21 -3.06 -21.97 -5.12
CA LYS A 21 -1.85 -22.57 -5.69
C LYS A 21 -0.65 -21.77 -5.16
N ASN A 22 0.35 -22.45 -4.61
CA ASN A 22 1.52 -21.87 -3.93
C ASN A 22 2.31 -20.83 -4.74
N THR A 23 1.96 -20.62 -6.01
CA THR A 23 2.59 -19.69 -6.94
C THR A 23 1.82 -18.41 -7.18
N GLN A 24 0.54 -18.32 -6.75
CA GLN A 24 -0.31 -17.15 -7.06
C GLN A 24 -0.40 -16.21 -5.86
N ALA A 25 0.07 -14.97 -6.02
CA ALA A 25 -0.10 -13.96 -5.00
C ALA A 25 -1.52 -13.35 -5.04
N LYS A 26 -2.02 -12.95 -3.87
CA LYS A 26 -3.39 -12.48 -3.66
C LYS A 26 -3.85 -11.40 -4.65
N GLN A 27 -2.99 -10.44 -4.99
CA GLN A 27 -3.29 -9.35 -5.91
C GLN A 27 -3.58 -9.78 -7.35
N PHE A 28 -3.25 -11.02 -7.71
CA PHE A 28 -3.47 -11.59 -9.06
C PHE A 28 -4.59 -12.62 -9.10
N ILE A 29 -5.29 -12.87 -7.97
CA ILE A 29 -6.45 -13.75 -7.95
C ILE A 29 -7.53 -13.17 -8.86
N ASP A 30 -8.11 -14.02 -9.71
CA ASP A 30 -9.24 -13.65 -10.56
C ASP A 30 -10.55 -13.72 -9.77
N PHE A 31 -11.18 -12.58 -9.56
CA PHE A 31 -12.47 -12.43 -8.89
C PHE A 31 -13.64 -12.38 -9.87
N GLY A 32 -13.60 -13.20 -10.91
CA GLY A 32 -14.65 -13.21 -11.96
C GLY A 32 -14.41 -12.15 -13.04
N GLY A 33 -13.20 -12.13 -13.60
CA GLY A 33 -12.80 -11.25 -14.68
C GLY A 33 -11.98 -10.02 -14.27
N TRP A 34 -11.75 -9.83 -12.98
CA TRP A 34 -10.90 -8.75 -12.45
C TRP A 34 -9.98 -9.22 -11.33
N THR A 35 -8.92 -8.49 -11.08
CA THR A 35 -7.96 -8.75 -10.00
C THR A 35 -7.85 -7.54 -9.08
N LEU A 36 -7.33 -7.73 -7.85
CA LEU A 36 -7.10 -6.61 -6.92
C LEU A 36 -6.12 -5.58 -7.49
N LEU A 37 -5.09 -6.04 -8.19
CA LEU A 37 -4.16 -5.13 -8.86
C LEU A 37 -4.84 -4.30 -9.96
N GLN A 38 -5.80 -4.88 -10.71
CA GLN A 38 -6.61 -4.10 -11.66
C GLN A 38 -7.43 -3.02 -10.94
N LYS A 39 -8.07 -3.36 -9.82
CA LYS A 39 -8.79 -2.37 -9.00
C LYS A 39 -7.88 -1.29 -8.44
N ALA A 40 -6.63 -1.63 -8.08
CA ALA A 40 -5.64 -0.63 -7.69
C ALA A 40 -5.29 0.32 -8.86
N PHE A 41 -5.18 -0.18 -10.09
CA PHE A 41 -4.93 0.65 -11.28
C PHE A 41 -6.16 1.49 -11.67
N GLU A 42 -7.37 0.93 -11.64
CA GLU A 42 -8.61 1.68 -11.91
C GLU A 42 -8.77 2.88 -10.96
N ARG A 43 -8.41 2.72 -9.69
CA ARG A 43 -8.47 3.74 -8.65
C ARG A 43 -7.66 5.00 -8.99
N ILE A 44 -6.54 4.83 -9.66
CA ILE A 44 -5.59 5.90 -9.97
C ILE A 44 -5.67 6.38 -11.43
N ASN A 45 -6.52 5.78 -12.24
CA ASN A 45 -6.65 6.12 -13.67
C ASN A 45 -7.58 7.33 -13.86
N ASN A 46 -7.17 8.48 -13.34
CA ASN A 46 -7.88 9.77 -13.50
C ASN A 46 -6.89 10.94 -13.42
N ASN A 47 -7.35 12.14 -13.80
CA ASN A 47 -6.52 13.35 -13.90
C ASN A 47 -5.91 13.87 -12.58
N SER A 48 -6.30 13.32 -11.43
CA SER A 48 -5.74 13.70 -10.12
C SER A 48 -4.37 13.10 -9.89
N TYR A 49 -4.06 12.03 -10.60
CA TYR A 49 -2.82 11.29 -10.43
C TYR A 49 -1.88 11.49 -11.62
N ASP A 50 -0.59 11.42 -11.33
CA ASP A 50 0.46 11.29 -12.32
C ASP A 50 0.67 9.80 -12.68
N PHE A 51 1.60 9.46 -13.57
CA PHE A 51 1.87 8.08 -13.90
C PHE A 51 2.30 7.27 -12.66
N PRO A 52 1.84 6.01 -12.53
CA PRO A 52 2.16 5.18 -11.36
C PRO A 52 3.59 4.66 -11.37
N ILE A 53 4.10 4.43 -10.16
CA ILE A 53 5.27 3.60 -9.89
C ILE A 53 4.79 2.31 -9.26
N ILE A 54 5.27 1.17 -9.74
CA ILE A 54 4.95 -0.15 -9.19
C ILE A 54 6.22 -0.76 -8.60
N SER A 55 6.28 -0.92 -7.28
CA SER A 55 7.35 -1.65 -6.61
C SER A 55 6.96 -3.12 -6.48
N THR A 56 7.78 -4.00 -7.07
CA THR A 56 7.48 -5.43 -7.14
C THR A 56 8.78 -6.24 -7.27
N ASN A 57 8.68 -7.57 -7.25
CA ASN A 57 9.83 -8.43 -7.49
C ASN A 57 9.77 -9.13 -8.88
N LEU A 58 10.89 -9.73 -9.28
CA LEU A 58 11.04 -10.30 -10.62
C LEU A 58 9.97 -11.36 -10.94
N LYS A 59 9.57 -12.18 -9.97
CA LYS A 59 8.56 -13.25 -10.19
C LYS A 59 7.19 -12.72 -10.59
N TYR A 60 6.85 -11.47 -10.23
CA TYR A 60 5.57 -10.86 -10.55
C TYR A 60 5.61 -9.91 -11.75
N LEU A 61 6.78 -9.67 -12.35
CA LEU A 61 6.94 -8.72 -13.45
C LEU A 61 6.00 -9.01 -14.63
N LYS A 62 5.87 -10.27 -15.01
CA LYS A 62 5.00 -10.70 -16.12
C LYS A 62 3.53 -10.37 -15.83
N ASP A 63 3.05 -10.69 -14.63
CA ASP A 63 1.66 -10.45 -14.23
C ASP A 63 1.36 -8.96 -14.06
N VAL A 64 2.30 -8.19 -13.51
CA VAL A 64 2.20 -6.72 -13.42
C VAL A 64 2.09 -6.11 -14.82
N LYS A 65 2.97 -6.47 -15.76
CA LYS A 65 2.91 -5.96 -17.15
C LYS A 65 1.61 -6.35 -17.86
N LYS A 66 1.16 -7.60 -17.70
CA LYS A 66 -0.14 -8.07 -18.22
C LYS A 66 -1.31 -7.24 -17.68
N THR A 67 -1.29 -6.94 -16.38
CA THR A 67 -2.34 -6.16 -15.73
C THR A 67 -2.30 -4.69 -16.17
N LEU A 68 -1.11 -4.07 -16.28
CA LEU A 68 -0.95 -2.71 -16.82
C LEU A 68 -1.54 -2.58 -18.23
N LYS A 69 -1.24 -3.55 -19.11
CA LYS A 69 -1.81 -3.61 -20.48
C LYS A 69 -3.34 -3.72 -20.44
N LYS A 70 -3.90 -4.62 -19.63
CA LYS A 70 -5.34 -4.83 -19.48
C LYS A 70 -6.04 -3.57 -18.92
N SER A 71 -5.38 -2.85 -18.02
CA SER A 71 -5.86 -1.58 -17.44
C SER A 71 -5.60 -0.34 -18.31
N LYS A 72 -5.04 -0.52 -19.53
CA LYS A 72 -4.72 0.56 -20.50
C LYS A 72 -3.80 1.67 -19.93
N ILE A 73 -2.93 1.34 -18.97
CA ILE A 73 -1.97 2.29 -18.41
C ILE A 73 -0.73 2.31 -19.31
N LYS A 74 -0.54 3.42 -20.03
CA LYS A 74 0.54 3.58 -21.01
C LYS A 74 1.83 4.14 -20.39
N LYS A 75 1.72 5.06 -19.44
CA LYS A 75 2.87 5.68 -18.75
C LYS A 75 2.99 5.08 -17.35
N TYR A 76 4.15 4.54 -17.01
CA TYR A 76 4.44 3.94 -15.69
C TYR A 76 5.94 3.76 -15.49
N LYS A 77 6.35 3.52 -14.24
CA LYS A 77 7.68 3.00 -13.88
C LYS A 77 7.51 1.74 -13.06
N ILE A 78 8.40 0.76 -13.25
CA ILE A 78 8.45 -0.45 -12.41
C ILE A 78 9.80 -0.46 -11.69
N ILE A 79 9.76 -0.77 -10.40
CA ILE A 79 10.95 -1.03 -9.58
C ILE A 79 10.96 -2.50 -9.26
N LEU A 80 12.01 -3.19 -9.66
CA LEU A 80 12.20 -4.61 -9.36
C LEU A 80 13.13 -4.76 -8.16
N GLU A 81 12.53 -5.16 -7.05
CA GLU A 81 13.23 -5.50 -5.82
C GLU A 81 13.87 -6.89 -5.96
N PRO A 82 15.20 -7.03 -5.79
CA PRO A 82 15.88 -8.31 -5.95
C PRO A 82 15.70 -9.26 -4.77
N ALA A 83 15.20 -8.76 -3.63
CA ALA A 83 14.92 -9.52 -2.41
C ALA A 83 13.69 -8.96 -1.70
N LYS A 84 13.05 -9.80 -0.88
CA LYS A 84 11.95 -9.37 -0.01
C LYS A 84 12.52 -8.65 1.21
N LYS A 85 12.25 -7.34 1.34
CA LYS A 85 12.75 -6.49 2.44
C LYS A 85 11.63 -5.74 3.17
N ASN A 86 10.37 -6.15 2.98
CA ASN A 86 9.18 -5.52 3.52
C ASN A 86 8.95 -4.10 2.95
N THR A 87 8.05 -3.31 3.54
CA THR A 87 7.55 -2.07 2.92
C THR A 87 8.49 -0.88 3.04
N ALA A 88 9.37 -0.79 4.05
CA ALA A 88 10.21 0.38 4.22
C ALA A 88 11.20 0.59 3.06
N PRO A 89 12.02 -0.39 2.64
CA PRO A 89 12.88 -0.22 1.47
C PRO A 89 12.10 0.05 0.17
N ALA A 90 10.95 -0.62 -0.03
CA ALA A 90 10.11 -0.43 -1.21
C ALA A 90 9.57 1.01 -1.33
N ILE A 91 9.10 1.59 -0.21
CA ILE A 91 8.66 2.99 -0.12
C ILE A 91 9.81 3.94 -0.44
N LEU A 92 10.97 3.71 0.17
CA LEU A 92 12.12 4.59 0.00
C LEU A 92 12.66 4.57 -1.44
N VAL A 93 12.91 3.41 -2.02
CA VAL A 93 13.42 3.35 -3.42
C VAL A 93 12.45 3.96 -4.41
N SER A 94 11.13 3.83 -4.16
CA SER A 94 10.11 4.45 -4.99
C SER A 94 10.15 5.97 -4.91
N ALA A 95 10.43 6.54 -3.74
CA ALA A 95 10.56 7.97 -3.56
C ALA A 95 11.89 8.54 -4.11
N LEU A 96 12.95 7.73 -4.14
CA LEU A 96 14.27 8.16 -4.60
C LEU A 96 14.39 8.32 -6.13
N ILE A 97 13.38 7.91 -6.91
CA ILE A 97 13.36 8.10 -8.37
C ILE A 97 13.55 9.58 -8.70
N LYS A 98 14.51 9.88 -9.60
CA LYS A 98 14.94 11.25 -9.91
C LYS A 98 13.81 12.11 -10.53
N GLU A 99 12.95 11.50 -11.33
CA GLU A 99 11.84 12.17 -12.02
C GLU A 99 10.70 12.64 -11.10
N ILE A 100 10.75 12.33 -9.81
CA ILE A 100 9.81 12.85 -8.83
C ILE A 100 10.37 14.12 -8.20
N PRO A 101 9.72 15.28 -8.32
CA PRO A 101 10.11 16.51 -7.63
C PRO A 101 10.07 16.32 -6.09
N SER A 102 10.91 17.08 -5.37
CA SER A 102 11.03 16.94 -3.91
C SER A 102 9.73 17.29 -3.15
N ASP A 103 8.96 18.23 -3.66
CA ASP A 103 7.69 18.69 -3.10
C ASP A 103 6.48 17.90 -3.59
N GLN A 104 6.66 16.96 -4.55
CA GLN A 104 5.56 16.17 -5.09
C GLN A 104 4.92 15.30 -4.00
N PRO A 105 3.58 15.37 -3.84
CA PRO A 105 2.84 14.47 -2.99
C PRO A 105 2.86 13.05 -3.57
N ILE A 106 3.23 12.09 -2.72
CA ILE A 106 3.25 10.67 -3.07
C ILE A 106 2.20 9.93 -2.24
N MET A 107 1.37 9.14 -2.91
CA MET A 107 0.40 8.26 -2.27
C MET A 107 0.81 6.80 -2.47
N PHE A 108 1.10 6.10 -1.37
CA PHE A 108 1.41 4.68 -1.36
C PHE A 108 0.14 3.86 -1.18
N PHE A 109 -0.15 3.03 -2.16
CA PHE A 109 -1.25 2.08 -2.18
C PHE A 109 -0.73 0.66 -2.02
N THR A 110 -1.50 -0.16 -1.33
CA THR A 110 -1.35 -1.61 -1.39
C THR A 110 -1.99 -2.15 -2.67
N SER A 111 -1.39 -3.17 -3.27
CA SER A 111 -1.88 -3.80 -4.51
C SER A 111 -3.04 -4.77 -4.29
N ASP A 112 -3.29 -5.15 -3.04
CA ASP A 112 -4.09 -6.31 -2.64
C ASP A 112 -5.26 -5.97 -1.71
N HIS A 113 -5.52 -4.68 -1.48
CA HIS A 113 -6.68 -4.22 -0.73
C HIS A 113 -7.84 -3.84 -1.66
N LEU A 114 -9.04 -4.20 -1.24
CA LEU A 114 -10.26 -3.72 -1.87
C LEU A 114 -10.69 -2.39 -1.24
N ILE A 115 -10.95 -1.40 -2.08
CA ILE A 115 -11.51 -0.10 -1.70
C ILE A 115 -12.71 0.15 -2.60
N GLU A 116 -13.88 0.24 -2.01
CA GLU A 116 -15.07 0.71 -2.70
C GLU A 116 -15.14 2.25 -2.62
N ASN A 117 -15.71 2.88 -3.64
CA ASN A 117 -15.81 4.34 -3.77
C ASN A 117 -14.46 5.09 -3.70
N PRO A 118 -13.52 4.79 -4.62
CA PRO A 118 -12.19 5.42 -4.63
C PRO A 118 -12.22 6.94 -4.83
N SER A 119 -13.33 7.51 -5.31
CA SER A 119 -13.53 8.96 -5.44
C SER A 119 -13.48 9.70 -4.10
N ILE A 120 -13.99 9.08 -3.02
CA ILE A 120 -13.92 9.65 -1.66
C ILE A 120 -12.46 9.76 -1.23
N LEU A 121 -11.68 8.72 -1.46
CA LEU A 121 -10.23 8.74 -1.16
C LEU A 121 -9.53 9.83 -1.97
N THR A 122 -9.76 9.91 -3.29
CA THR A 122 -9.16 10.93 -4.15
C THR A 122 -9.53 12.35 -3.70
N ARG A 123 -10.79 12.58 -3.32
CA ARG A 123 -11.23 13.88 -2.77
C ARG A 123 -10.49 14.21 -1.47
N SER A 124 -10.37 13.24 -0.56
CA SER A 124 -9.66 13.42 0.71
C SER A 124 -8.18 13.74 0.50
N LEU A 125 -7.51 13.11 -0.49
CA LEU A 125 -6.14 13.44 -0.86
C LEU A 125 -6.02 14.90 -1.35
N LYS A 126 -6.90 15.33 -2.25
CA LYS A 126 -6.90 16.71 -2.78
C LYS A 126 -7.13 17.75 -1.66
N THR A 127 -8.05 17.48 -0.76
CA THR A 127 -8.32 18.40 0.38
C THR A 127 -7.11 18.52 1.30
N ASN A 128 -6.35 17.41 1.50
CA ASN A 128 -5.24 17.39 2.44
C ASN A 128 -3.87 17.69 1.80
N VAL A 129 -3.77 17.90 0.49
CA VAL A 129 -2.50 18.21 -0.17
C VAL A 129 -1.82 19.46 0.40
N LYS A 130 -2.58 20.48 0.73
CA LYS A 130 -2.09 21.74 1.32
C LYS A 130 -1.54 21.58 2.74
N ASN A 131 -1.89 20.51 3.41
CA ASN A 131 -1.43 20.20 4.77
C ASN A 131 -0.14 19.35 4.78
N LEU A 132 0.35 18.93 3.62
CA LEU A 132 1.60 18.19 3.52
C LEU A 132 2.79 19.11 3.76
N SER A 133 3.73 18.66 4.57
CA SER A 133 5.01 19.33 4.85
C SER A 133 6.17 18.37 4.64
N ASP A 134 7.40 18.88 4.79
CA ASP A 134 8.62 18.08 4.65
C ASP A 134 8.89 17.17 5.85
N GLU A 135 8.03 17.21 6.86
CA GLU A 135 8.20 16.45 8.09
C GLU A 135 7.04 15.52 8.41
N ASN A 136 5.81 15.86 7.95
CA ASN A 136 4.63 15.12 8.35
C ASN A 136 4.33 13.92 7.45
N ILE A 137 3.61 12.97 8.03
CA ILE A 137 3.13 11.76 7.38
C ILE A 137 1.62 11.70 7.60
N PHE A 138 0.86 11.51 6.53
CA PHE A 138 -0.56 11.19 6.64
C PHE A 138 -0.77 9.69 6.44
N ILE A 139 -1.54 9.09 7.33
CA ILE A 139 -2.01 7.71 7.26
C ILE A 139 -3.55 7.71 7.24
N PHE A 140 -4.15 6.58 6.85
CA PHE A 140 -5.59 6.53 6.65
C PHE A 140 -6.26 5.66 7.70
N GLY A 141 -7.13 6.30 8.48
CA GLY A 141 -7.95 5.66 9.48
C GLY A 141 -9.30 5.23 8.91
N ILE A 142 -9.59 3.95 8.93
CA ILE A 142 -10.88 3.40 8.52
C ILE A 142 -11.73 3.15 9.76
N LYS A 143 -13.02 3.56 9.73
CA LYS A 143 -13.95 3.30 10.83
C LYS A 143 -14.12 1.80 11.01
N PRO A 144 -13.80 1.23 12.18
CA PRO A 144 -13.94 -0.20 12.41
C PRO A 144 -15.40 -0.64 12.39
N THR A 145 -15.67 -1.77 11.76
CA THR A 145 -16.99 -2.43 11.77
C THR A 145 -17.08 -3.59 12.76
N ARG A 146 -15.90 -4.06 13.23
CA ARG A 146 -15.76 -5.17 14.20
C ARG A 146 -14.41 -5.07 14.92
N PRO A 147 -14.23 -5.68 16.09
CA PRO A 147 -12.90 -5.87 16.64
C PRO A 147 -12.12 -6.86 15.77
N SER A 148 -10.84 -6.58 15.57
CA SER A 148 -9.93 -7.44 14.80
C SER A 148 -8.53 -7.40 15.41
N ASN A 149 -7.90 -8.56 15.52
CA ASN A 149 -6.50 -8.71 15.89
C ASN A 149 -5.56 -8.76 14.67
N GLU A 150 -6.13 -8.65 13.46
CA GLU A 150 -5.36 -8.67 12.20
C GLU A 150 -4.87 -7.28 11.78
N TYR A 151 -5.46 -6.20 12.32
CA TYR A 151 -5.21 -4.82 11.93
C TYR A 151 -4.48 -4.01 12.99
N GLY A 152 -3.70 -3.03 12.54
CA GLY A 152 -3.23 -1.94 13.38
C GLY A 152 -4.37 -0.95 13.69
N TYR A 153 -4.29 -0.28 14.83
CA TYR A 153 -5.27 0.72 15.27
C TYR A 153 -4.61 2.06 15.52
N LEU A 154 -5.40 3.11 15.28
CA LEU A 154 -5.02 4.50 15.48
C LEU A 154 -5.92 5.14 16.53
N LYS A 155 -5.34 5.84 17.50
CA LYS A 155 -6.04 6.86 18.30
C LYS A 155 -5.61 8.24 17.82
N THR A 156 -6.56 9.16 17.72
CA THR A 156 -6.31 10.51 17.20
C THR A 156 -6.89 11.56 18.12
N LYS A 157 -6.26 12.74 18.15
CA LYS A 157 -6.79 13.97 18.73
C LYS A 157 -6.83 15.04 17.65
N SER A 158 -7.92 15.80 17.59
CA SER A 158 -8.02 16.94 16.67
C SER A 158 -7.17 18.09 17.21
N ILE A 159 -6.22 18.56 16.41
CA ILE A 159 -5.34 19.69 16.72
C ILE A 159 -5.22 20.52 15.44
N ASN A 160 -5.56 21.81 15.48
CA ASN A 160 -5.46 22.73 14.34
C ASN A 160 -6.09 22.18 13.05
N ARG A 161 -7.32 21.65 13.17
CA ARG A 161 -8.08 21.01 12.07
C ARG A 161 -7.45 19.74 11.48
N LEU A 162 -6.37 19.25 12.07
CA LEU A 162 -5.74 17.97 11.71
C LEU A 162 -6.05 16.90 12.77
N ASN A 163 -6.12 15.65 12.35
CA ASN A 163 -6.28 14.53 13.29
C ASN A 163 -4.89 13.96 13.60
N LYS A 164 -4.20 14.53 14.59
CA LYS A 164 -2.89 14.03 15.02
C LYS A 164 -3.04 12.64 15.62
N VAL A 165 -2.19 11.70 15.19
CA VAL A 165 -2.12 10.36 15.76
C VAL A 165 -1.42 10.44 17.10
N THR A 166 -2.13 10.04 18.16
CA THR A 166 -1.61 10.04 19.53
C THR A 166 -1.12 8.67 19.96
N LYS A 167 -1.64 7.61 19.34
CA LYS A 167 -1.21 6.24 19.60
C LYS A 167 -1.43 5.36 18.39
N PHE A 168 -0.39 4.59 18.04
CA PHE A 168 -0.44 3.48 17.08
C PHE A 168 -0.37 2.16 17.86
N ILE A 169 -1.21 1.20 17.54
CA ILE A 169 -1.27 -0.09 18.25
C ILE A 169 -1.38 -1.18 17.20
N GLU A 170 -0.30 -1.91 16.97
CA GLU A 170 -0.25 -2.99 15.99
C GLU A 170 -0.87 -4.26 16.56
N LYS A 171 -1.81 -4.84 15.83
CA LYS A 171 -2.44 -6.15 16.07
C LYS A 171 -2.76 -6.44 17.55
N PRO A 172 -3.64 -5.65 18.19
CA PRO A 172 -3.99 -5.84 19.59
C PRO A 172 -4.78 -7.15 19.78
N THR A 173 -4.85 -7.64 21.01
CA THR A 173 -5.83 -8.68 21.35
C THR A 173 -7.26 -8.21 21.08
N GLU A 174 -8.20 -9.13 20.88
CA GLU A 174 -9.60 -8.77 20.58
C GLU A 174 -10.23 -7.92 21.69
N GLN A 175 -9.97 -8.24 22.96
CA GLN A 175 -10.44 -7.45 24.09
C GLN A 175 -9.91 -6.01 24.05
N LYS A 176 -8.62 -5.83 23.74
CA LYS A 176 -8.00 -4.52 23.58
C LYS A 176 -8.57 -3.78 22.37
N ALA A 177 -8.83 -4.50 21.26
CA ALA A 177 -9.47 -3.94 20.07
C ALA A 177 -10.88 -3.40 20.40
N LYS A 178 -11.71 -4.15 21.15
CA LYS A 178 -13.03 -3.70 21.63
C LYS A 178 -12.92 -2.38 22.43
N LYS A 179 -11.95 -2.28 23.35
CA LYS A 179 -11.71 -1.05 24.15
C LYS A 179 -11.26 0.12 23.26
N ILE A 180 -10.41 -0.14 22.25
CA ILE A 180 -9.94 0.90 21.31
C ILE A 180 -11.10 1.45 20.49
N ILE A 181 -11.96 0.57 19.96
CA ILE A 181 -13.14 0.96 19.18
C ILE A 181 -14.10 1.81 20.01
N LYS A 182 -14.42 1.37 21.24
CA LYS A 182 -15.27 2.13 22.17
C LYS A 182 -14.72 3.54 22.46
N SER A 183 -13.39 3.71 22.45
CA SER A 183 -12.73 5.01 22.62
C SER A 183 -12.52 5.79 21.30
N GLY A 184 -13.23 5.44 20.23
CA GLY A 184 -13.18 6.16 18.95
C GLY A 184 -11.94 5.89 18.10
N GLY A 185 -11.29 4.74 18.27
CA GLY A 185 -10.13 4.31 17.45
C GLY A 185 -10.52 3.90 16.04
N TYR A 186 -9.56 3.97 15.13
CA TYR A 186 -9.68 3.63 13.71
C TYR A 186 -8.72 2.50 13.35
N TRP A 187 -9.07 1.68 12.35
CA TRP A 187 -8.10 0.77 11.73
C TRP A 187 -7.07 1.54 10.92
N ASN A 188 -5.81 1.11 10.97
CA ASN A 188 -4.79 1.55 10.02
C ASN A 188 -4.95 0.80 8.70
N SER A 189 -5.13 1.54 7.60
CA SER A 189 -5.32 0.93 6.28
C SER A 189 -4.01 0.47 5.61
N GLY A 190 -2.85 0.77 6.16
CA GLY A 190 -1.55 0.50 5.53
C GLY A 190 -1.27 1.35 4.28
N MET A 191 -1.97 2.46 4.11
CA MET A 191 -1.72 3.44 3.06
C MET A 191 -1.05 4.69 3.65
N PHE A 192 -0.16 5.33 2.86
CA PHE A 192 0.63 6.48 3.32
C PHE A 192 0.60 7.60 2.30
N TYR A 193 0.46 8.85 2.77
CA TYR A 193 0.41 10.05 1.93
C TYR A 193 1.32 11.12 2.49
N LEU A 194 2.36 11.49 1.74
CA LEU A 194 3.37 12.43 2.20
C LEU A 194 4.17 12.99 1.01
N LYS A 195 4.92 14.07 1.22
CA LYS A 195 5.84 14.59 0.22
C LYS A 195 7.06 13.67 0.07
N LYS A 196 7.68 13.68 -1.12
CA LYS A 196 8.96 13.01 -1.33
C LYS A 196 10.03 13.45 -0.32
N SER A 197 10.14 14.76 -0.08
CA SER A 197 11.06 15.31 0.92
C SER A 197 10.85 14.73 2.31
N SER A 198 9.60 14.61 2.75
CA SER A 198 9.25 14.00 4.04
C SER A 198 9.73 12.56 4.14
N ILE A 199 9.58 11.75 3.07
CA ILE A 199 10.08 10.37 3.06
C ILE A 199 11.59 10.36 3.28
N ILE A 200 12.31 11.14 2.49
CA ILE A 200 13.78 11.19 2.52
C ILE A 200 14.27 11.64 3.91
N ASN A 201 13.68 12.71 4.46
CA ASN A 201 14.04 13.27 5.76
C ASN A 201 13.82 12.25 6.90
N ASN A 202 12.67 11.57 6.91
CA ASN A 202 12.37 10.55 7.90
C ASN A 202 13.34 9.35 7.81
N PHE A 203 13.68 8.88 6.59
CA PHE A 203 14.64 7.78 6.45
C PHE A 203 16.08 8.20 6.84
N LYS A 204 16.52 9.41 6.46
CA LYS A 204 17.82 9.93 6.91
C LYS A 204 17.91 10.00 8.43
N LYS A 205 16.83 10.43 9.09
CA LYS A 205 16.77 10.60 10.53
C LYS A 205 16.69 9.26 11.28
N TYR A 206 15.79 8.37 10.89
CA TYR A 206 15.46 7.18 11.67
C TYR A 206 16.05 5.88 11.15
N GLN A 207 16.46 5.83 9.87
CA GLN A 207 16.94 4.64 9.17
C GLN A 207 18.07 4.97 8.19
N PRO A 208 19.18 5.61 8.64
CA PRO A 208 20.25 6.08 7.76
C PRO A 208 20.95 4.95 6.98
N SER A 209 21.05 3.75 7.56
CA SER A 209 21.62 2.57 6.88
C SER A 209 20.76 2.11 5.72
N ILE A 210 19.42 2.05 5.90
CA ILE A 210 18.46 1.69 4.83
C ILE A 210 18.51 2.78 3.75
N TYR A 211 18.57 4.06 4.13
CA TYR A 211 18.68 5.17 3.18
C TYR A 211 19.90 5.01 2.26
N LYS A 212 21.08 4.82 2.86
CA LYS A 212 22.33 4.64 2.11
C LYS A 212 22.30 3.42 1.19
N ALA A 213 21.75 2.30 1.67
CA ALA A 213 21.67 1.06 0.90
C ALA A 213 20.70 1.19 -0.29
N CYS A 214 19.51 1.75 -0.08
CA CYS A 214 18.53 1.99 -1.12
C CYS A 214 19.04 2.97 -2.18
N LEU A 215 19.67 4.07 -1.76
CA LEU A 215 20.25 5.07 -2.66
C LEU A 215 21.30 4.42 -3.58
N LYS A 216 22.27 3.71 -3.01
CA LYS A 216 23.32 3.02 -3.79
C LYS A 216 22.72 1.92 -4.69
N SER A 217 21.70 1.20 -4.22
CA SER A 217 21.03 0.18 -5.02
C SER A 217 20.34 0.77 -6.25
N LEU A 218 19.71 1.95 -6.10
CA LEU A 218 19.06 2.66 -7.19
C LEU A 218 20.08 3.30 -8.15
N GLU A 219 21.12 3.95 -7.64
CA GLU A 219 22.20 4.55 -8.45
C GLU A 219 22.92 3.53 -9.34
N LYS A 220 23.10 2.31 -8.84
CA LYS A 220 23.72 1.19 -9.56
C LYS A 220 22.69 0.27 -10.23
N SER A 221 21.43 0.70 -10.37
CA SER A 221 20.39 -0.06 -11.05
C SER A 221 20.60 -0.06 -12.57
N LYS A 222 20.15 -1.14 -13.22
CA LYS A 222 20.02 -1.18 -14.68
C LYS A 222 18.59 -0.75 -15.03
N VAL A 223 18.43 0.15 -15.99
CA VAL A 223 17.10 0.61 -16.44
C VAL A 223 16.85 0.10 -17.86
N ARG A 224 15.72 -0.61 -18.04
CA ARG A 224 15.26 -1.10 -19.35
C ARG A 224 13.74 -0.92 -19.46
N ASN A 225 13.27 -0.28 -20.52
CA ASN A 225 11.84 -0.11 -20.83
C ASN A 225 10.99 0.30 -19.60
N ASN A 226 11.31 1.43 -18.97
CA ASN A 226 10.64 1.94 -17.77
C ASN A 226 10.75 1.06 -16.52
N THR A 227 11.65 0.08 -16.51
CA THR A 227 11.87 -0.85 -15.40
C THR A 227 13.26 -0.67 -14.81
N TYR A 228 13.32 -0.37 -13.51
CA TYR A 228 14.53 -0.28 -12.72
C TYR A 228 14.83 -1.64 -12.09
N PHE A 229 15.92 -2.27 -12.47
CA PHE A 229 16.44 -3.49 -11.87
C PHE A 229 17.42 -3.07 -10.78
N LEU A 230 16.96 -3.04 -9.54
CA LEU A 230 17.78 -2.63 -8.41
C LEU A 230 19.02 -3.50 -8.26
N ASN A 231 20.14 -2.89 -7.86
CA ASN A 231 21.38 -3.63 -7.64
C ASN A 231 21.27 -4.49 -6.38
N LYS A 232 21.34 -5.82 -6.54
CA LYS A 232 21.16 -6.80 -5.46
C LYS A 232 22.17 -6.62 -4.34
N LYS A 233 23.48 -6.42 -4.65
CA LYS A 233 24.57 -6.30 -3.66
C LYS A 233 24.29 -5.20 -2.62
N PHE A 234 23.71 -4.09 -3.05
CA PHE A 234 23.38 -2.98 -2.16
C PHE A 234 22.01 -3.15 -1.52
N PHE A 235 21.01 -3.67 -2.25
CA PHE A 235 19.66 -3.87 -1.71
C PHE A 235 19.62 -4.93 -0.60
N ASP A 236 20.44 -5.98 -0.69
CA ASP A 236 20.54 -7.03 0.32
C ASP A 236 20.99 -6.48 1.69
N LYS A 237 21.73 -5.35 1.70
CA LYS A 237 22.12 -4.67 2.94
C LYS A 237 20.96 -3.96 3.67
N CYS A 238 19.81 -3.82 3.02
CA CYS A 238 18.62 -3.28 3.68
C CYS A 238 18.11 -4.28 4.72
N LYS A 239 17.85 -3.80 5.93
CA LYS A 239 17.11 -4.55 6.94
C LYS A 239 15.71 -4.85 6.41
N GLU A 240 15.21 -6.07 6.63
CA GLU A 240 13.80 -6.41 6.36
C GLU A 240 12.93 -5.81 7.47
N ILE A 241 12.20 -4.74 7.16
CA ILE A 241 11.37 -4.03 8.13
C ILE A 241 10.20 -3.32 7.43
N SER A 242 9.02 -3.27 8.06
CA SER A 242 7.90 -2.49 7.55
C SER A 242 8.11 -0.99 7.78
N PHE A 243 7.41 -0.17 7.00
CA PHE A 243 7.41 1.29 7.18
C PHE A 243 6.83 1.71 8.52
N ASP A 244 5.88 0.95 9.03
CA ASP A 244 5.27 1.16 10.34
C ASP A 244 6.33 1.11 11.44
N TYR A 245 7.10 0.02 11.53
CA TYR A 245 8.18 -0.12 12.52
C TYR A 245 9.40 0.76 12.24
N ALA A 246 9.72 0.97 10.96
CA ALA A 246 10.90 1.74 10.60
C ALA A 246 10.74 3.23 10.89
N ILE A 247 9.57 3.78 10.61
CA ILE A 247 9.29 5.22 10.59
C ILE A 247 8.11 5.61 11.48
N LEU A 248 6.91 4.99 11.32
CA LEU A 248 5.72 5.50 12.01
C LEU A 248 5.83 5.42 13.53
N GLU A 249 6.36 4.35 14.09
CA GLU A 249 6.53 4.23 15.54
C GLU A 249 7.54 5.23 16.13
N LYS A 250 8.42 5.79 15.29
CA LYS A 250 9.46 6.73 15.69
C LYS A 250 9.10 8.19 15.41
N SER A 251 8.21 8.42 14.45
CA SER A 251 7.81 9.76 14.03
C SER A 251 6.76 10.35 14.98
N LYS A 252 6.98 11.61 15.38
CA LYS A 252 6.02 12.39 16.18
C LYS A 252 5.02 13.19 15.31
N ASN A 253 5.27 13.27 13.99
CA ASN A 253 4.51 14.12 13.07
C ASN A 253 3.58 13.29 12.17
N ILE A 254 2.74 12.46 12.78
CA ILE A 254 1.77 11.63 12.06
C ILE A 254 0.37 12.20 12.21
N ASN A 255 -0.31 12.37 11.08
CA ASN A 255 -1.70 12.77 11.01
C ASN A 255 -2.54 11.67 10.37
N ALA A 256 -3.80 11.55 10.76
CA ALA A 256 -4.72 10.59 10.17
C ALA A 256 -5.77 11.30 9.29
N ILE A 257 -5.98 10.78 8.08
CA ILE A 257 -7.16 11.08 7.28
C ILE A 257 -8.20 10.01 7.60
N LYS A 258 -9.29 10.41 8.23
CA LYS A 258 -10.40 9.52 8.56
C LYS A 258 -11.25 9.30 7.32
N LEU A 259 -11.46 8.06 6.94
CA LEU A 259 -12.23 7.67 5.76
C LEU A 259 -13.45 6.85 6.15
N SER A 260 -14.61 7.25 5.64
CA SER A 260 -15.86 6.48 5.68
C SER A 260 -16.05 5.78 4.34
N ILE A 261 -15.25 4.75 4.09
CA ILE A 261 -15.27 3.93 2.89
C ILE A 261 -15.35 2.44 3.26
N GLN A 262 -15.91 1.64 2.38
CA GLN A 262 -15.78 0.20 2.50
C GLN A 262 -14.36 -0.20 2.07
N TRP A 263 -13.61 -0.75 3.01
CA TRP A 263 -12.24 -1.19 2.85
C TRP A 263 -12.06 -2.58 3.47
N SER A 264 -11.31 -3.42 2.80
CA SER A 264 -10.86 -4.71 3.33
C SER A 264 -9.47 -5.02 2.79
N ASP A 265 -8.61 -5.55 3.66
CA ASP A 265 -7.32 -6.12 3.25
C ASP A 265 -7.47 -7.52 2.65
N LEU A 266 -8.67 -8.12 2.68
CA LEU A 266 -8.96 -9.49 2.22
C LEU A 266 -7.97 -10.51 2.77
N GLY A 267 -7.66 -10.39 4.06
CA GLY A 267 -6.63 -11.18 4.73
C GLY A 267 -7.01 -12.65 4.97
N ASN A 268 -8.29 -12.99 4.86
CA ASN A 268 -8.80 -14.34 5.08
C ASN A 268 -9.90 -14.72 4.07
N TRP A 269 -10.21 -16.01 3.99
CA TRP A 269 -11.21 -16.54 3.05
C TRP A 269 -12.64 -16.07 3.30
N PHE A 270 -12.96 -15.75 4.56
CA PHE A 270 -14.28 -15.22 4.90
C PHE A 270 -14.53 -13.84 4.26
N GLU A 271 -13.55 -12.94 4.31
CA GLU A 271 -13.64 -11.64 3.63
C GLU A 271 -13.70 -11.79 2.10
N ILE A 272 -12.96 -12.74 1.55
CA ILE A 272 -13.00 -13.08 0.13
C ILE A 272 -14.38 -13.62 -0.26
N SER A 273 -14.97 -14.53 0.53
CA SER A 273 -16.28 -15.11 0.23
C SER A 273 -17.42 -14.08 0.18
N LYS A 274 -17.32 -13.00 0.98
CA LYS A 274 -18.28 -11.88 0.92
C LYS A 274 -18.31 -11.22 -0.45
N ILE A 275 -17.13 -11.04 -1.08
CA ILE A 275 -17.05 -10.47 -2.43
C ILE A 275 -17.72 -11.39 -3.42
N TYR A 276 -17.47 -12.68 -3.33
CA TYR A 276 -18.11 -13.67 -4.20
C TYR A 276 -19.63 -13.71 -4.03
N LYS A 277 -20.14 -13.69 -2.80
CA LYS A 277 -21.59 -13.63 -2.52
C LYS A 277 -22.25 -12.36 -3.06
N LYS A 278 -21.58 -11.20 -2.96
CA LYS A 278 -22.08 -9.92 -3.47
C LYS A 278 -22.14 -9.88 -5.01
N ASN A 279 -21.25 -10.61 -5.69
CA ASN A 279 -21.17 -10.69 -7.14
C ASN A 279 -21.99 -11.88 -7.72
N LYS A 280 -23.05 -12.34 -7.04
CA LYS A 280 -23.87 -13.53 -7.38
C LYS A 280 -24.39 -13.60 -8.81
N ASN A 281 -24.21 -12.61 -9.64
CA ASN A 281 -24.67 -12.59 -11.02
C ASN A 281 -23.50 -12.63 -12.03
N LYS A 282 -23.38 -13.77 -12.73
CA LYS A 282 -22.84 -13.98 -14.09
C LYS A 282 -21.53 -14.74 -14.31
N TYR A 283 -20.58 -14.87 -13.36
CA TYR A 283 -19.25 -15.37 -13.77
C TYR A 283 -18.76 -16.70 -13.16
N PHE A 284 -19.49 -17.26 -12.17
CA PHE A 284 -19.04 -18.48 -11.47
C PHE A 284 -19.34 -19.81 -12.16
N LYS A 285 -20.11 -19.81 -13.25
CA LYS A 285 -20.48 -21.06 -13.95
C LYS A 285 -19.40 -21.62 -14.90
N LYS A 286 -18.26 -20.94 -15.12
CA LYS A 286 -17.35 -21.30 -16.22
C LYS A 286 -15.92 -21.72 -15.90
N LYS A 287 -15.45 -21.77 -14.66
CA LYS A 287 -14.14 -22.38 -14.34
C LYS A 287 -14.11 -22.91 -12.92
N ASN A 288 -13.94 -24.23 -12.79
CA ASN A 288 -13.61 -24.98 -11.57
C ASN A 288 -12.34 -24.44 -10.87
N VAL A 289 -12.46 -23.39 -10.09
CA VAL A 289 -11.35 -22.81 -9.33
C VAL A 289 -11.51 -23.00 -7.82
N PHE A 290 -12.67 -23.48 -7.37
CA PHE A 290 -12.90 -23.76 -5.95
C PHE A 290 -13.43 -25.19 -5.78
N HIS A 291 -12.57 -26.10 -5.37
CA HIS A 291 -13.01 -27.18 -4.52
C HIS A 291 -13.52 -26.53 -3.23
N ARG A 292 -14.76 -26.83 -2.86
CA ARG A 292 -15.39 -26.37 -1.61
C ARG A 292 -14.49 -26.76 -0.44
N PRO A 293 -14.04 -25.79 0.41
CA PRO A 293 -13.28 -26.15 1.61
C PRO A 293 -14.21 -26.39 2.81
N TRP A 294 -15.37 -26.98 2.62
CA TRP A 294 -16.27 -27.55 3.67
C TRP A 294 -17.33 -28.42 3.08
#